data_49bedfe39fad690a629b3b682222bfa5
#
_entry.id   49bedfe39fad690a629b3b682222bfa5
#
_cell.length_a   1.000
_cell.length_b   1.000
_cell.length_c   1.000
_cell.angle_alpha   90.00
_cell.angle_beta   90.00
_cell.angle_gamma   90.00
#
_symmetry.space_group_name_H-M   'P 1'
#
loop_
_entity.id
_entity.type
_entity.pdbx_description
1 polymer ?
#
loop_
_entity_poly.entity_id
_entity_poly.type
_entity_poly.pdbx_seq_one_letter_code
_entity_poly.pdbx_strand_id
1 'polypeptide(L)'
;ILAGGRGERAKPITLQSADYIRSKALIPFAGRPLIEWIVEACRDQGIRRFYVVAQGVENRSQIKLVLGHGERYGVEIDYSRARFDPYNVGSGAATLHNLEQWNLTGTALVLPVDSLFEFSLDKLLAAQRDSDAVVTVAAVSRTPEEIAGKYGVMRTTAERLVCGFLEKPRLPVIEREFPEITQPQGPRTLATNAGMYLIDCARLRLAARTPELIRLAQQRLDWGNDLLPRLVGLGHRVAVEPIARLGDLGNIRDYLGTIGDALGGLYPQMDRALGAPASTEPRYWIHESSLRSKDHITGTTLAQKIAEGSVVIGPGVRIGRHVEIGAGVRLRGTDVGDGVDLHEGAQVEGSVLGDSAVIGAYAHISDSYVGPMVQVRSDARTPVRLEALSAVGDGAQLWSGTRLSGVSVYPRLRVPAVSGVPTGTQLTSSDDILQWV
;
A
#
# COMPACT_ATOMS: atom_id res chain seq x y z
N ILE A 1 -7.27 -7.97 10.90
CA ILE A 1 -6.68 -7.53 9.62
C ILE A 1 -7.25 -8.38 8.50
N LEU A 2 -7.85 -7.75 7.49
CA LEU A 2 -8.43 -8.42 6.32
C LEU A 2 -7.38 -8.52 5.20
N ALA A 3 -6.91 -9.74 4.91
CA ALA A 3 -5.81 -10.01 3.99
C ALA A 3 -6.21 -11.00 2.86
N GLY A 4 -7.44 -10.91 2.36
CA GLY A 4 -7.99 -11.90 1.40
C GLY A 4 -7.85 -11.57 -0.10
N GLY A 5 -7.39 -10.38 -0.47
CA GLY A 5 -7.35 -9.94 -1.87
C GLY A 5 -6.18 -10.50 -2.69
N ARG A 6 -6.39 -10.82 -3.99
CA ARG A 6 -5.36 -11.37 -4.90
C ARG A 6 -4.37 -10.33 -5.46
N GLY A 7 -4.65 -9.02 -5.34
CA GLY A 7 -3.72 -7.97 -5.79
C GLY A 7 -3.58 -7.80 -7.30
N GLU A 8 -4.58 -8.16 -8.08
CA GLU A 8 -4.55 -8.13 -9.54
C GLU A 8 -4.16 -6.76 -10.14
N ARG A 9 -4.65 -5.66 -9.53
CA ARG A 9 -4.37 -4.30 -9.99
C ARG A 9 -2.97 -3.78 -9.61
N ALA A 10 -2.31 -4.45 -8.68
CA ALA A 10 -0.96 -4.11 -8.25
C ALA A 10 0.13 -4.98 -8.90
N LYS A 11 -0.23 -5.80 -9.90
CA LYS A 11 0.77 -6.50 -10.71
C LYS A 11 1.66 -5.50 -11.47
N PRO A 12 2.98 -5.77 -11.58
CA PRO A 12 3.69 -6.98 -11.16
C PRO A 12 4.18 -6.98 -9.71
N ILE A 13 3.94 -5.96 -8.88
CA ILE A 13 4.42 -5.91 -7.46
C ILE A 13 3.96 -7.13 -6.66
N THR A 14 2.76 -7.63 -6.94
CA THR A 14 2.18 -8.80 -6.28
C THR A 14 2.55 -10.13 -6.94
N LEU A 15 3.56 -10.16 -7.79
CA LEU A 15 4.07 -11.36 -8.42
C LEU A 15 5.54 -11.60 -8.03
N GLN A 16 5.89 -12.83 -7.66
CA GLN A 16 7.29 -13.27 -7.53
C GLN A 16 7.74 -14.09 -8.75
N SER A 17 6.78 -14.74 -9.43
CA SER A 17 6.97 -15.41 -10.71
C SER A 17 5.61 -15.48 -11.43
N ALA A 18 5.58 -16.02 -12.64
CA ALA A 18 4.34 -16.23 -13.38
C ALA A 18 3.30 -17.04 -12.58
N ASP A 19 3.77 -17.99 -11.77
CA ASP A 19 2.94 -18.96 -11.06
C ASP A 19 2.85 -18.71 -9.53
N TYR A 20 3.57 -17.70 -9.00
CA TYR A 20 3.63 -17.47 -7.56
C TYR A 20 3.24 -16.03 -7.21
N ILE A 21 2.08 -15.91 -6.55
CA ILE A 21 1.51 -14.63 -6.13
C ILE A 21 2.07 -14.24 -4.76
N ARG A 22 2.65 -13.05 -4.66
CA ARG A 22 2.98 -12.43 -3.38
C ARG A 22 1.70 -11.95 -2.70
N SER A 23 1.54 -12.27 -1.43
CA SER A 23 0.48 -11.67 -0.61
C SER A 23 0.53 -10.15 -0.67
N LYS A 24 -0.61 -9.47 -0.79
CA LYS A 24 -0.68 -8.01 -0.64
C LYS A 24 -0.09 -7.51 0.68
N ALA A 25 -0.23 -8.31 1.74
CA ALA A 25 0.37 -8.04 3.04
C ALA A 25 1.89 -7.90 2.99
N LEU A 26 2.53 -8.53 2.01
CA LEU A 26 3.98 -8.59 1.86
C LEU A 26 4.52 -7.69 0.75
N ILE A 27 3.69 -6.79 0.22
CA ILE A 27 4.19 -5.73 -0.66
C ILE A 27 5.31 -4.99 0.06
N PRO A 28 6.51 -4.86 -0.55
CA PRO A 28 7.61 -4.12 0.05
C PRO A 28 7.21 -2.65 0.21
N PHE A 29 7.43 -2.09 1.40
CA PHE A 29 7.13 -0.70 1.69
C PHE A 29 8.19 -0.14 2.64
N ALA A 30 8.96 0.81 2.20
CA ALA A 30 10.04 1.41 2.99
C ALA A 30 10.91 0.37 3.72
N GLY A 31 11.40 -0.64 2.97
CA GLY A 31 12.32 -1.68 3.44
C GLY A 31 11.72 -2.81 4.27
N ARG A 32 10.40 -2.88 4.43
CA ARG A 32 9.71 -3.95 5.17
C ARG A 32 8.40 -4.35 4.50
N PRO A 33 7.87 -5.55 4.75
CA PRO A 33 6.50 -5.91 4.37
C PRO A 33 5.46 -4.95 4.96
N LEU A 34 4.49 -4.55 4.15
CA LEU A 34 3.43 -3.60 4.56
C LEU A 34 2.73 -3.99 5.87
N ILE A 35 2.47 -5.29 6.07
CA ILE A 35 1.76 -5.77 7.27
C ILE A 35 2.53 -5.51 8.56
N GLU A 36 3.86 -5.46 8.53
CA GLU A 36 4.67 -5.11 9.70
C GLU A 36 4.40 -3.67 10.15
N TRP A 37 4.31 -2.73 9.20
CA TRP A 37 3.95 -1.34 9.47
C TRP A 37 2.57 -1.23 10.10
N ILE A 38 1.60 -1.99 9.60
CA ILE A 38 0.23 -2.01 10.12
C ILE A 38 0.20 -2.55 11.57
N VAL A 39 0.88 -3.65 11.83
CA VAL A 39 0.95 -4.26 13.17
C VAL A 39 1.61 -3.32 14.16
N GLU A 40 2.73 -2.72 13.79
CA GLU A 40 3.44 -1.78 14.67
C GLU A 40 2.62 -0.50 14.94
N ALA A 41 2.00 0.09 13.92
CA ALA A 41 1.15 1.26 14.08
C ALA A 41 -0.03 1.00 15.04
N CYS A 42 -0.65 -0.16 14.94
CA CYS A 42 -1.73 -0.57 15.84
C CYS A 42 -1.20 -0.90 17.27
N ARG A 43 -0.07 -1.59 17.36
CA ARG A 43 0.58 -1.91 18.64
C ARG A 43 0.91 -0.64 19.42
N ASP A 44 1.46 0.36 18.75
CA ASP A 44 1.88 1.62 19.37
C ASP A 44 0.70 2.44 19.90
N GLN A 45 -0.50 2.16 19.42
CA GLN A 45 -1.76 2.67 19.95
C GLN A 45 -2.42 1.75 21.00
N GLY A 46 -1.72 0.74 21.48
CA GLY A 46 -2.16 -0.12 22.59
C GLY A 46 -2.85 -1.42 22.18
N ILE A 47 -2.99 -1.72 20.89
CA ILE A 47 -3.54 -3.00 20.43
C ILE A 47 -2.49 -4.11 20.63
N ARG A 48 -2.86 -5.17 21.32
CA ARG A 48 -1.96 -6.29 21.67
C ARG A 48 -2.38 -7.63 21.07
N ARG A 49 -3.61 -7.75 20.61
CA ARG A 49 -4.16 -8.99 20.06
C ARG A 49 -4.63 -8.76 18.63
N PHE A 50 -4.13 -9.56 17.71
CA PHE A 50 -4.39 -9.45 16.27
C PHE A 50 -5.01 -10.73 15.73
N TYR A 51 -5.93 -10.57 14.81
CA TYR A 51 -6.59 -11.64 14.08
C TYR A 51 -6.41 -11.39 12.58
N VAL A 52 -5.62 -12.24 11.91
CA VAL A 52 -5.35 -12.12 10.48
C VAL A 52 -6.29 -13.02 9.71
N VAL A 53 -7.19 -12.41 8.94
CA VAL A 53 -8.14 -13.10 8.07
C VAL A 53 -7.55 -13.16 6.66
N ALA A 54 -6.90 -14.27 6.32
CA ALA A 54 -6.23 -14.47 5.05
C ALA A 54 -6.87 -15.61 4.26
N GLN A 55 -7.26 -15.34 3.02
CA GLN A 55 -7.82 -16.35 2.12
C GLN A 55 -6.70 -17.14 1.43
N GLY A 56 -6.86 -18.47 1.40
CA GLY A 56 -5.91 -19.40 0.79
C GLY A 56 -4.75 -19.79 1.69
N VAL A 57 -4.29 -21.03 1.52
CA VAL A 57 -3.18 -21.59 2.32
C VAL A 57 -1.87 -20.85 2.06
N GLU A 58 -1.56 -20.60 0.78
CA GLU A 58 -0.32 -19.90 0.39
C GLU A 58 -0.26 -18.48 0.95
N ASN A 59 -1.32 -17.70 0.77
CA ASN A 59 -1.40 -16.34 1.28
C ASN A 59 -1.21 -16.30 2.81
N ARG A 60 -1.91 -17.19 3.53
CA ARG A 60 -1.80 -17.30 4.99
C ARG A 60 -0.41 -17.73 5.44
N SER A 61 0.18 -18.70 4.74
CA SER A 61 1.54 -19.19 5.06
C SER A 61 2.60 -18.11 4.87
N GLN A 62 2.52 -17.35 3.78
CA GLN A 62 3.41 -16.21 3.53
C GLN A 62 3.35 -15.19 4.68
N ILE A 63 2.14 -14.79 5.10
CA ILE A 63 1.97 -13.83 6.19
C ILE A 63 2.50 -14.41 7.51
N LYS A 64 2.19 -15.70 7.78
CA LYS A 64 2.64 -16.36 9.01
C LYS A 64 4.15 -16.53 9.08
N LEU A 65 4.84 -16.73 7.95
CA LEU A 65 6.30 -16.76 7.90
C LEU A 65 6.94 -15.43 8.32
N VAL A 66 6.28 -14.32 8.02
CA VAL A 66 6.77 -12.97 8.39
C VAL A 66 6.42 -12.63 9.82
N LEU A 67 5.17 -12.80 10.23
CA LEU A 67 4.69 -12.31 11.53
C LEU A 67 4.83 -13.33 12.68
N GLY A 68 4.95 -14.63 12.37
CA GLY A 68 4.92 -15.69 13.40
C GLY A 68 3.59 -15.67 14.16
N HIS A 69 3.66 -15.77 15.47
CA HIS A 69 2.54 -15.53 16.39
C HIS A 69 2.64 -14.18 17.11
N GLY A 70 3.52 -13.29 16.65
CA GLY A 70 3.60 -11.89 17.08
C GLY A 70 4.66 -11.61 18.13
N GLU A 71 5.44 -12.60 18.57
CA GLU A 71 6.42 -12.49 19.65
C GLU A 71 7.44 -11.37 19.37
N ARG A 72 7.94 -11.28 18.14
CA ARG A 72 8.90 -10.25 17.70
C ARG A 72 8.36 -8.83 17.85
N TYR A 73 7.03 -8.67 17.79
CA TYR A 73 6.36 -7.37 17.87
C TYR A 73 5.79 -7.09 19.26
N GLY A 74 5.91 -8.02 20.22
CA GLY A 74 5.33 -7.91 21.56
C GLY A 74 3.80 -7.94 21.55
N VAL A 75 3.20 -8.73 20.64
CA VAL A 75 1.76 -8.90 20.47
C VAL A 75 1.40 -10.38 20.28
N GLU A 76 0.11 -10.69 20.33
CA GLU A 76 -0.44 -12.03 20.00
C GLU A 76 -1.11 -11.97 18.63
N ILE A 77 -0.80 -12.94 17.74
CA ILE A 77 -1.38 -13.01 16.38
C ILE A 77 -1.99 -14.38 16.12
N ASP A 78 -3.28 -14.40 15.84
CA ASP A 78 -4.04 -15.56 15.41
C ASP A 78 -4.43 -15.47 13.93
N TYR A 79 -4.62 -16.62 13.27
CA TYR A 79 -4.93 -16.71 11.85
C TYR A 79 -6.27 -17.39 11.60
N SER A 80 -7.02 -16.90 10.61
CA SER A 80 -8.27 -17.57 10.16
C SER A 80 -8.00 -19.00 9.71
N ARG A 81 -9.02 -19.86 9.84
CA ARG A 81 -8.91 -21.28 9.46
C ARG A 81 -9.29 -21.49 8.01
N ALA A 82 -8.60 -22.42 7.35
CA ALA A 82 -8.78 -22.77 5.93
C ALA A 82 -10.22 -23.17 5.56
N ARG A 83 -11.00 -23.71 6.50
CA ARG A 83 -12.39 -24.10 6.26
C ARG A 83 -13.32 -22.93 5.89
N PHE A 84 -12.88 -21.68 6.11
CA PHE A 84 -13.61 -20.46 5.73
C PHE A 84 -13.11 -19.84 4.43
N ASP A 85 -12.17 -20.49 3.74
CA ASP A 85 -11.53 -19.99 2.52
C ASP A 85 -12.19 -20.39 1.19
N PRO A 86 -13.18 -21.32 1.09
CA PRO A 86 -13.51 -21.96 -0.19
C PRO A 86 -13.97 -20.98 -1.26
N TYR A 87 -14.47 -19.79 -0.85
CA TYR A 87 -14.94 -18.76 -1.77
C TYR A 87 -14.57 -17.36 -1.27
N ASN A 88 -14.50 -16.38 -2.18
CA ASN A 88 -14.45 -14.97 -1.80
C ASN A 88 -15.86 -14.52 -1.33
N VAL A 89 -16.09 -14.68 -0.05
CA VAL A 89 -17.38 -14.36 0.59
C VAL A 89 -17.60 -12.86 0.79
N GLY A 90 -16.61 -12.02 0.48
CA GLY A 90 -16.62 -10.59 0.75
C GLY A 90 -16.08 -10.22 2.13
N SER A 91 -15.65 -8.97 2.28
CA SER A 91 -14.98 -8.46 3.49
C SER A 91 -15.89 -8.43 4.72
N GLY A 92 -17.16 -8.14 4.54
CA GLY A 92 -18.18 -8.14 5.62
C GLY A 92 -18.45 -9.54 6.14
N ALA A 93 -18.74 -10.52 5.25
CA ALA A 93 -18.95 -11.91 5.65
C ALA A 93 -17.69 -12.52 6.30
N ALA A 94 -16.50 -12.25 5.76
CA ALA A 94 -15.25 -12.69 6.36
C ALA A 94 -15.09 -12.15 7.79
N THR A 95 -15.47 -10.89 8.04
CA THR A 95 -15.46 -10.32 9.39
C THR A 95 -16.44 -11.06 10.30
N LEU A 96 -17.72 -11.19 9.90
CA LEU A 96 -18.76 -11.81 10.72
C LEU A 96 -18.42 -13.27 11.06
N HIS A 97 -17.99 -14.07 10.08
CA HIS A 97 -17.59 -15.47 10.29
C HIS A 97 -16.45 -15.60 11.30
N ASN A 98 -15.46 -14.74 11.23
CA ASN A 98 -14.32 -14.78 12.13
C ASN A 98 -14.63 -14.21 13.52
N LEU A 99 -15.53 -13.23 13.66
CA LEU A 99 -16.07 -12.81 14.96
C LEU A 99 -16.75 -13.97 15.69
N GLU A 100 -17.55 -14.76 15.00
CA GLU A 100 -18.18 -15.94 15.57
C GLU A 100 -17.15 -17.04 15.90
N GLN A 101 -16.22 -17.32 15.00
CA GLN A 101 -15.20 -18.37 15.19
C GLN A 101 -14.35 -18.13 16.43
N TRP A 102 -13.88 -16.89 16.62
CA TRP A 102 -13.05 -16.54 17.78
C TRP A 102 -13.86 -16.10 18.99
N ASN A 103 -15.20 -16.16 18.86
CA ASN A 103 -16.14 -15.71 19.90
C ASN A 103 -15.77 -14.33 20.47
N LEU A 104 -15.45 -13.38 19.58
CA LEU A 104 -14.99 -12.05 19.97
C LEU A 104 -16.13 -11.26 20.62
N THR A 105 -15.81 -10.64 21.73
CA THR A 105 -16.65 -9.71 22.48
C THR A 105 -15.92 -8.39 22.69
N GLY A 106 -16.65 -7.33 23.03
CA GLY A 106 -16.07 -6.00 23.19
C GLY A 106 -15.83 -5.30 21.87
N THR A 107 -14.78 -4.47 21.80
CA THR A 107 -14.49 -3.63 20.64
C THR A 107 -13.33 -4.20 19.82
N ALA A 108 -13.47 -4.20 18.50
CA ALA A 108 -12.41 -4.59 17.57
C ALA A 108 -12.21 -3.56 16.46
N LEU A 109 -10.96 -3.37 16.04
CA LEU A 109 -10.60 -2.58 14.87
C LEU A 109 -10.44 -3.51 13.67
N VAL A 110 -11.21 -3.29 12.63
CA VAL A 110 -11.15 -4.01 11.35
C VAL A 110 -10.51 -3.12 10.31
N LEU A 111 -9.48 -3.60 9.62
CA LEU A 111 -8.81 -2.84 8.57
C LEU A 111 -8.28 -3.77 7.46
N PRO A 112 -8.16 -3.27 6.21
CA PRO A 112 -7.58 -4.01 5.11
C PRO A 112 -6.05 -3.97 5.17
N VAL A 113 -5.40 -4.98 4.60
CA VAL A 113 -3.95 -5.12 4.61
C VAL A 113 -3.23 -4.36 3.47
N ASP A 114 -3.99 -3.80 2.54
CA ASP A 114 -3.46 -3.10 1.36
C ASP A 114 -3.52 -1.58 1.46
N SER A 115 -3.53 -1.08 2.69
CA SER A 115 -3.58 0.36 2.96
C SER A 115 -2.75 0.74 4.18
N LEU A 116 -2.12 1.90 4.10
CA LEU A 116 -1.42 2.53 5.23
C LEU A 116 -2.32 3.60 5.85
N PHE A 117 -2.40 3.65 7.17
CA PHE A 117 -3.28 4.57 7.89
C PHE A 117 -2.50 5.43 8.87
N GLU A 118 -2.80 6.74 8.89
CA GLU A 118 -2.42 7.64 9.98
C GLU A 118 -3.69 8.01 10.74
N PHE A 119 -3.89 7.44 11.93
CA PHE A 119 -5.13 7.55 12.70
C PHE A 119 -4.87 7.63 14.20
N SER A 120 -5.90 7.97 14.98
CA SER A 120 -5.91 7.91 16.45
C SER A 120 -6.99 6.93 16.90
N LEU A 121 -6.58 5.85 17.58
CA LEU A 121 -7.50 4.88 18.15
C LEU A 121 -8.41 5.52 19.22
N ASP A 122 -7.85 6.40 20.06
CA ASP A 122 -8.61 7.10 21.11
C ASP A 122 -9.76 7.93 20.53
N LYS A 123 -9.55 8.60 19.38
CA LYS A 123 -10.61 9.37 18.70
C LYS A 123 -11.70 8.45 18.15
N LEU A 124 -11.33 7.33 17.54
CA LEU A 124 -12.31 6.33 17.07
C LEU A 124 -13.12 5.75 18.22
N LEU A 125 -12.47 5.42 19.36
CA LEU A 125 -13.15 4.93 20.55
C LEU A 125 -14.08 5.98 21.19
N ALA A 126 -13.66 7.24 21.24
CA ALA A 126 -14.47 8.35 21.72
C ALA A 126 -15.71 8.53 20.81
N ALA A 127 -15.53 8.59 19.49
CA ALA A 127 -16.62 8.72 18.53
C ALA A 127 -17.64 7.58 18.67
N GLN A 128 -17.17 6.33 18.86
CA GLN A 128 -18.06 5.18 19.08
C GLN A 128 -18.88 5.31 20.37
N ARG A 129 -18.25 5.69 21.48
CA ARG A 129 -18.92 5.84 22.78
C ARG A 129 -19.92 7.00 22.76
N ASP A 130 -19.49 8.17 22.32
CA ASP A 130 -20.29 9.41 22.36
C ASP A 130 -21.53 9.30 21.48
N SER A 131 -21.43 8.56 20.37
CA SER A 131 -22.56 8.31 19.47
C SER A 131 -23.34 7.03 19.79
N ASP A 132 -22.93 6.21 20.75
CA ASP A 132 -23.48 4.86 21.00
C ASP A 132 -23.58 4.03 19.71
N ALA A 133 -22.56 4.08 18.86
CA ALA A 133 -22.55 3.45 17.55
C ALA A 133 -22.18 1.96 17.60
N VAL A 134 -22.80 1.16 16.73
CA VAL A 134 -22.42 -0.24 16.49
C VAL A 134 -21.11 -0.33 15.69
N VAL A 135 -20.93 0.63 14.78
CA VAL A 135 -19.74 0.76 13.94
C VAL A 135 -19.33 2.22 13.89
N THR A 136 -18.04 2.49 14.02
CA THR A 136 -17.43 3.78 13.66
C THR A 136 -16.56 3.59 12.42
N VAL A 137 -16.89 4.31 11.36
CA VAL A 137 -16.15 4.29 10.09
C VAL A 137 -15.07 5.34 10.14
N ALA A 138 -13.82 4.95 9.90
CA ALA A 138 -12.75 5.90 9.63
C ALA A 138 -12.98 6.58 8.27
N ALA A 139 -12.88 7.89 8.22
CA ALA A 139 -13.14 8.68 7.01
C ALA A 139 -11.95 9.54 6.60
N VAL A 140 -11.80 9.74 5.29
CA VAL A 140 -10.88 10.71 4.70
C VAL A 140 -11.67 11.62 3.77
N SER A 141 -11.39 12.93 3.80
CA SER A 141 -12.02 13.88 2.90
C SER A 141 -11.34 13.84 1.53
N ARG A 142 -12.13 13.74 0.45
CA ARG A 142 -11.66 13.67 -0.94
C ARG A 142 -12.52 14.51 -1.86
N THR A 143 -11.94 14.97 -2.97
CA THR A 143 -12.71 15.66 -4.02
C THR A 143 -13.60 14.66 -4.77
N PRO A 144 -14.67 15.11 -5.44
CA PRO A 144 -15.54 14.25 -6.23
C PRO A 144 -14.80 13.44 -7.30
N GLU A 145 -13.79 14.03 -7.92
CA GLU A 145 -12.97 13.39 -8.96
C GLU A 145 -12.11 12.25 -8.38
N GLU A 146 -11.57 12.43 -7.18
CA GLU A 146 -10.83 11.38 -6.47
C GLU A 146 -11.73 10.23 -6.01
N ILE A 147 -13.01 10.54 -5.70
CA ILE A 147 -14.00 9.56 -5.25
C ILE A 147 -14.49 8.69 -6.40
N ALA A 148 -14.71 9.29 -7.57
CA ALA A 148 -15.42 8.68 -8.68
C ALA A 148 -14.87 7.29 -9.08
N GLY A 149 -15.72 6.25 -8.93
CA GLY A 149 -15.38 4.86 -9.23
C GLY A 149 -14.39 4.17 -8.27
N LYS A 150 -13.91 4.86 -7.23
CA LYS A 150 -12.82 4.36 -6.39
C LYS A 150 -13.21 4.17 -4.92
N TYR A 151 -13.87 5.14 -4.32
CA TYR A 151 -14.19 5.13 -2.88
C TYR A 151 -15.69 5.20 -2.62
N GLY A 152 -16.11 4.59 -1.50
CA GLY A 152 -17.45 4.80 -0.96
C GLY A 152 -17.55 6.19 -0.34
N VAL A 153 -18.64 6.92 -0.60
CA VAL A 153 -18.92 8.25 -0.05
C VAL A 153 -20.08 8.19 0.93
N MET A 154 -19.99 8.96 2.00
CA MET A 154 -20.97 8.96 3.09
C MET A 154 -21.66 10.33 3.21
N ARG A 155 -22.98 10.30 3.38
CA ARG A 155 -23.74 11.44 3.86
C ARG A 155 -23.83 11.33 5.37
N THR A 156 -23.53 12.39 6.10
CA THR A 156 -23.52 12.41 7.55
C THR A 156 -24.43 13.49 8.11
N THR A 157 -25.01 13.23 9.28
CA THR A 157 -25.70 14.26 10.08
C THR A 157 -24.70 15.20 10.76
N ALA A 158 -25.21 16.26 11.40
CA ALA A 158 -24.40 17.17 12.21
C ALA A 158 -23.68 16.45 13.37
N GLU A 159 -24.28 15.38 13.90
CA GLU A 159 -23.73 14.53 14.96
C GLU A 159 -22.73 13.48 14.43
N ARG A 160 -22.31 13.59 13.16
CA ARG A 160 -21.41 12.64 12.48
C ARG A 160 -21.92 11.20 12.43
N LEU A 161 -23.25 11.01 12.29
CA LEU A 161 -23.84 9.71 12.01
C LEU A 161 -24.07 9.55 10.51
N VAL A 162 -23.78 8.38 9.98
CA VAL A 162 -24.05 8.05 8.57
C VAL A 162 -25.57 7.96 8.38
N CYS A 163 -26.09 8.75 7.45
CA CYS A 163 -27.50 8.71 7.03
C CYS A 163 -27.68 8.33 5.55
N GLY A 164 -26.59 8.20 4.80
CA GLY A 164 -26.58 7.72 3.42
C GLY A 164 -25.19 7.23 3.02
N PHE A 165 -25.14 6.24 2.13
CA PHE A 165 -23.91 5.62 1.65
C PHE A 165 -24.02 5.27 0.17
N LEU A 166 -23.00 5.63 -0.61
CA LEU A 166 -22.86 5.27 -2.02
C LEU A 166 -21.51 4.61 -2.24
N GLU A 167 -21.49 3.36 -2.68
CA GLU A 167 -20.25 2.65 -2.97
C GLU A 167 -19.77 2.95 -4.38
N LYS A 168 -18.59 3.54 -4.50
CA LYS A 168 -17.86 3.83 -5.75
C LYS A 168 -18.75 4.49 -6.83
N PRO A 169 -19.46 5.55 -6.51
CA PRO A 169 -20.35 6.22 -7.45
C PRO A 169 -19.54 6.84 -8.60
N ARG A 170 -20.19 6.99 -9.77
CA ARG A 170 -19.63 7.78 -10.87
C ARG A 170 -19.80 9.28 -10.57
N LEU A 171 -18.96 10.13 -11.15
CA LEU A 171 -18.97 11.58 -10.91
C LEU A 171 -20.38 12.22 -11.06
N PRO A 172 -21.15 11.96 -12.12
CA PRO A 172 -22.52 12.53 -12.25
C PRO A 172 -23.48 12.09 -11.13
N VAL A 173 -23.25 10.92 -10.54
CA VAL A 173 -24.06 10.45 -9.40
C VAL A 173 -23.68 11.21 -8.14
N ILE A 174 -22.39 11.47 -7.92
CA ILE A 174 -21.90 12.27 -6.80
C ILE A 174 -22.49 13.69 -6.87
N GLU A 175 -22.41 14.34 -8.02
CA GLU A 175 -22.93 15.71 -8.23
C GLU A 175 -24.45 15.78 -7.99
N ARG A 176 -25.20 14.77 -8.41
CA ARG A 176 -26.65 14.71 -8.18
C ARG A 176 -27.00 14.49 -6.72
N GLU A 177 -26.31 13.57 -6.06
CA GLU A 177 -26.60 13.19 -4.65
C GLU A 177 -26.01 14.16 -3.63
N PHE A 178 -25.01 14.95 -3.99
CA PHE A 178 -24.35 15.96 -3.18
C PHE A 178 -24.31 17.31 -3.90
N PRO A 179 -25.47 17.94 -4.20
CA PRO A 179 -25.53 19.17 -4.99
C PRO A 179 -24.79 20.34 -4.34
N GLU A 180 -24.55 20.30 -3.03
CA GLU A 180 -23.80 21.29 -2.29
C GLU A 180 -22.34 21.46 -2.78
N ILE A 181 -21.73 20.41 -3.36
CA ILE A 181 -20.34 20.47 -3.87
C ILE A 181 -20.20 21.34 -5.14
N THR A 182 -21.29 21.52 -5.89
CA THR A 182 -21.30 22.34 -7.10
C THR A 182 -21.54 23.82 -6.81
N GLN A 183 -21.90 24.17 -5.57
CA GLN A 183 -22.15 25.55 -5.17
C GLN A 183 -20.83 26.33 -4.98
N PRO A 184 -20.76 27.62 -5.33
CA PRO A 184 -19.53 28.42 -5.23
C PRO A 184 -18.91 28.44 -3.82
N GLN A 185 -19.74 28.35 -2.77
CA GLN A 185 -19.33 28.35 -1.36
C GLN A 185 -19.52 26.96 -0.70
N GLY A 186 -19.84 25.93 -1.48
CA GLY A 186 -20.03 24.56 -0.98
C GLY A 186 -18.72 23.88 -0.60
N PRO A 187 -18.80 22.74 0.10
CA PRO A 187 -17.61 21.97 0.46
C PRO A 187 -16.92 21.44 -0.79
N ARG A 188 -15.60 21.55 -0.84
CA ARG A 188 -14.79 21.02 -1.94
C ARG A 188 -14.51 19.53 -1.84
N THR A 189 -14.77 18.94 -0.69
CA THR A 189 -14.49 17.53 -0.38
C THR A 189 -15.67 16.89 0.36
N LEU A 190 -15.78 15.58 0.21
CA LEU A 190 -16.77 14.74 0.87
C LEU A 190 -16.10 13.68 1.74
N ALA A 191 -16.77 13.23 2.79
CA ALA A 191 -16.32 12.15 3.65
C ALA A 191 -16.39 10.81 2.91
N THR A 192 -15.24 10.14 2.78
CA THR A 192 -15.13 8.84 2.13
C THR A 192 -14.79 7.74 3.12
N ASN A 193 -15.31 6.55 2.86
CA ASN A 193 -14.98 5.35 3.62
C ASN A 193 -13.50 4.97 3.41
N ALA A 194 -12.72 5.01 4.48
CA ALA A 194 -11.31 4.62 4.45
C ALA A 194 -11.11 3.08 4.49
N GLY A 195 -12.17 2.29 4.66
CA GLY A 195 -12.07 0.85 4.78
C GLY A 195 -11.62 0.35 6.15
N MET A 196 -11.50 1.23 7.13
CA MET A 196 -11.19 0.92 8.53
C MET A 196 -12.43 1.13 9.38
N TYR A 197 -12.73 0.15 10.25
CA TYR A 197 -13.96 0.14 11.06
C TYR A 197 -13.64 -0.23 12.50
N LEU A 198 -14.06 0.60 13.45
CA LEU A 198 -14.14 0.22 14.86
C LEU A 198 -15.53 -0.35 15.12
N ILE A 199 -15.62 -1.56 15.66
CA ILE A 199 -16.90 -2.29 15.80
C ILE A 199 -17.14 -2.72 17.24
N ASP A 200 -18.38 -2.68 17.67
CA ASP A 200 -18.86 -3.43 18.81
C ASP A 200 -19.20 -4.86 18.34
N CYS A 201 -18.36 -5.81 18.72
CA CYS A 201 -18.46 -7.19 18.22
C CYS A 201 -19.81 -7.86 18.59
N ALA A 202 -20.29 -7.66 19.79
CA ALA A 202 -21.55 -8.27 20.25
C ALA A 202 -22.76 -7.66 19.53
N ARG A 203 -22.82 -6.34 19.44
CA ARG A 203 -23.93 -5.62 18.78
C ARG A 203 -23.93 -5.86 17.27
N LEU A 204 -22.75 -5.90 16.62
CA LEU A 204 -22.65 -6.21 15.21
C LEU A 204 -23.09 -7.65 14.90
N ARG A 205 -22.68 -8.63 15.70
CA ARG A 205 -23.14 -10.02 15.57
C ARG A 205 -24.66 -10.15 15.73
N LEU A 206 -25.25 -9.41 16.64
CA LEU A 206 -26.71 -9.38 16.82
C LEU A 206 -27.40 -8.74 15.61
N ALA A 207 -26.93 -7.59 15.14
CA ALA A 207 -27.46 -6.91 13.96
C ALA A 207 -27.38 -7.79 12.69
N ALA A 208 -26.30 -8.56 12.55
CA ALA A 208 -26.09 -9.46 11.42
C ALA A 208 -27.04 -10.69 11.40
N ARG A 209 -27.78 -10.97 12.46
CA ARG A 209 -28.75 -12.08 12.53
C ARG A 209 -30.09 -11.81 11.85
N THR A 210 -30.22 -10.68 11.15
CA THR A 210 -31.40 -10.44 10.34
C THR A 210 -31.47 -11.40 9.15
N PRO A 211 -32.68 -11.86 8.73
CA PRO A 211 -32.81 -12.81 7.62
C PRO A 211 -32.16 -12.31 6.33
N GLU A 212 -32.16 -11.02 6.10
CA GLU A 212 -31.57 -10.37 4.94
C GLU A 212 -30.04 -10.46 4.93
N LEU A 213 -29.38 -10.10 6.04
CA LEU A 213 -27.93 -10.17 6.16
C LEU A 213 -27.42 -11.60 6.17
N ILE A 214 -28.16 -12.55 6.78
CA ILE A 214 -27.86 -13.98 6.72
C ILE A 214 -27.86 -14.48 5.25
N ARG A 215 -28.87 -14.09 4.48
CA ARG A 215 -28.97 -14.48 3.06
C ARG A 215 -27.83 -13.89 2.22
N LEU A 216 -27.48 -12.61 2.42
CA LEU A 216 -26.36 -11.97 1.73
C LEU A 216 -25.03 -12.61 2.11
N ALA A 217 -24.81 -12.94 3.37
CA ALA A 217 -23.59 -13.59 3.85
C ALA A 217 -23.37 -14.98 3.25
N GLN A 218 -24.41 -15.66 2.79
CA GLN A 218 -24.31 -16.93 2.08
C GLN A 218 -23.82 -16.80 0.63
N GLN A 219 -23.96 -15.60 0.03
CA GLN A 219 -23.51 -15.33 -1.34
C GLN A 219 -22.21 -14.53 -1.31
N ARG A 220 -22.31 -13.25 -1.05
CA ARG A 220 -21.20 -12.32 -0.88
C ARG A 220 -21.70 -11.13 -0.07
N LEU A 221 -20.91 -10.70 0.92
CA LEU A 221 -21.21 -9.54 1.75
C LEU A 221 -19.94 -8.70 1.93
N ASP A 222 -19.89 -7.58 1.27
CA ASP A 222 -18.80 -6.61 1.43
C ASP A 222 -19.18 -5.53 2.45
N TRP A 223 -18.17 -4.96 3.13
CA TRP A 223 -18.38 -3.90 4.10
C TRP A 223 -19.06 -2.66 3.49
N GLY A 224 -18.48 -2.11 2.43
CA GLY A 224 -18.96 -0.86 1.83
C GLY A 224 -20.21 -1.06 0.98
N ASN A 225 -20.25 -2.13 0.19
CA ASN A 225 -21.33 -2.35 -0.77
C ASN A 225 -22.62 -2.84 -0.09
N ASP A 226 -22.49 -3.62 0.98
CA ASP A 226 -23.63 -4.37 1.54
C ASP A 226 -23.86 -4.07 3.02
N LEU A 227 -22.85 -4.30 3.88
CA LEU A 227 -23.05 -4.33 5.33
C LEU A 227 -23.36 -2.94 5.90
N LEU A 228 -22.56 -1.91 5.56
CA LEU A 228 -22.79 -0.56 6.07
C LEU A 228 -24.13 0.03 5.63
N PRO A 229 -24.52 -0.01 4.33
CA PRO A 229 -25.84 0.49 3.91
C PRO A 229 -26.99 -0.20 4.61
N ARG A 230 -26.86 -1.52 4.86
CA ARG A 230 -27.91 -2.29 5.55
C ARG A 230 -28.01 -1.97 7.02
N LEU A 231 -26.89 -1.81 7.72
CA LEU A 231 -26.89 -1.39 9.12
C LEU A 231 -27.58 -0.03 9.28
N VAL A 232 -27.26 0.93 8.42
CA VAL A 232 -27.92 2.26 8.41
C VAL A 232 -29.41 2.12 8.10
N GLY A 233 -29.78 1.35 7.07
CA GLY A 233 -31.18 1.12 6.68
C GLY A 233 -32.02 0.41 7.74
N LEU A 234 -31.41 -0.42 8.59
CA LEU A 234 -32.02 -1.08 9.75
C LEU A 234 -32.06 -0.18 11.00
N GLY A 235 -31.63 1.07 10.91
CA GLY A 235 -31.65 2.04 12.00
C GLY A 235 -30.53 1.88 13.02
N HIS A 236 -29.48 1.08 12.71
CA HIS A 236 -28.31 1.01 13.58
C HIS A 236 -27.48 2.30 13.46
N ARG A 237 -26.96 2.77 14.58
CA ARG A 237 -26.09 3.95 14.61
C ARG A 237 -24.71 3.58 14.08
N VAL A 238 -24.30 4.26 13.01
CA VAL A 238 -22.99 4.15 12.39
C VAL A 238 -22.35 5.54 12.47
N ALA A 239 -21.27 5.68 13.24
CA ALA A 239 -20.56 6.93 13.41
C ALA A 239 -19.46 7.09 12.35
N VAL A 240 -19.02 8.33 12.16
CA VAL A 240 -17.87 8.66 11.31
C VAL A 240 -16.84 9.41 12.13
N GLU A 241 -15.58 8.96 12.06
CA GLU A 241 -14.45 9.69 12.62
C GLU A 241 -13.40 9.96 11.55
N PRO A 242 -13.05 11.23 11.30
CA PRO A 242 -12.00 11.58 10.37
C PRO A 242 -10.64 11.05 10.85
N ILE A 243 -9.88 10.46 9.94
CA ILE A 243 -8.48 10.10 10.16
C ILE A 243 -7.57 11.04 9.38
N ALA A 244 -6.32 11.14 9.82
CA ALA A 244 -5.39 12.08 9.22
C ALA A 244 -5.04 11.72 7.77
N ARG A 245 -4.83 10.42 7.49
CA ARG A 245 -4.42 9.97 6.15
C ARG A 245 -4.75 8.51 5.86
N LEU A 246 -5.01 8.25 4.59
CA LEU A 246 -5.14 6.91 4.00
C LEU A 246 -4.24 6.85 2.76
N GLY A 247 -3.26 5.94 2.75
CA GLY A 247 -2.48 5.55 1.59
C GLY A 247 -2.98 4.22 1.04
N ASP A 248 -3.45 4.21 -0.18
CA ASP A 248 -3.89 3.00 -0.90
C ASP A 248 -2.67 2.39 -1.63
N LEU A 249 -2.51 1.08 -1.58
CA LEU A 249 -1.46 0.35 -2.30
C LEU A 249 -2.05 -0.61 -3.36
N GLY A 250 -3.29 -0.36 -3.76
CA GLY A 250 -4.03 -1.23 -4.67
C GLY A 250 -3.57 -1.20 -6.13
N ASN A 251 -2.75 -0.25 -6.54
CA ASN A 251 -2.15 -0.13 -7.87
C ASN A 251 -0.82 0.64 -7.81
N ILE A 252 -0.06 0.64 -8.92
CA ILE A 252 1.29 1.25 -9.00
C ILE A 252 1.28 2.74 -8.64
N ARG A 253 0.33 3.52 -9.17
CA ARG A 253 0.24 4.96 -8.94
C ARG A 253 0.04 5.27 -7.45
N ASP A 254 -0.94 4.62 -6.85
CA ASP A 254 -1.26 4.84 -5.44
C ASP A 254 -0.14 4.34 -4.53
N TYR A 255 0.51 3.23 -4.90
CA TYR A 255 1.68 2.70 -4.20
C TYR A 255 2.84 3.70 -4.17
N LEU A 256 3.26 4.21 -5.35
CA LEU A 256 4.35 5.20 -5.43
C LEU A 256 3.98 6.50 -4.73
N GLY A 257 2.74 6.97 -4.86
CA GLY A 257 2.24 8.15 -4.17
C GLY A 257 2.28 7.98 -2.65
N THR A 258 1.83 6.82 -2.14
CA THR A 258 1.84 6.54 -0.69
C THR A 258 3.27 6.46 -0.14
N ILE A 259 4.22 5.88 -0.89
CA ILE A 259 5.63 5.83 -0.46
C ILE A 259 6.25 7.24 -0.46
N GLY A 260 5.96 8.04 -1.48
CA GLY A 260 6.40 9.44 -1.55
C GLY A 260 5.87 10.26 -0.37
N ASP A 261 4.58 10.13 -0.05
CA ASP A 261 3.94 10.74 1.12
C ASP A 261 4.60 10.29 2.45
N ALA A 262 4.90 9.01 2.57
CA ALA A 262 5.51 8.45 3.77
C ALA A 262 6.94 8.97 3.97
N LEU A 263 7.77 8.92 2.93
CA LEU A 263 9.13 9.45 2.98
C LEU A 263 9.16 11.00 3.03
N GLY A 264 8.08 11.65 2.59
CA GLY A 264 7.84 13.08 2.76
C GLY A 264 7.44 13.51 4.18
N GLY A 265 7.23 12.56 5.11
CA GLY A 265 6.91 12.84 6.51
C GLY A 265 5.42 13.03 6.80
N LEU A 266 4.55 12.58 5.89
CA LEU A 266 3.10 12.71 6.07
C LEU A 266 2.49 11.58 6.91
N TYR A 267 3.32 10.63 7.39
CA TYR A 267 2.95 9.55 8.30
C TYR A 267 3.82 9.57 9.57
N PRO A 268 3.50 10.41 10.57
CA PRO A 268 4.29 10.52 11.80
C PRO A 268 4.53 9.21 12.56
N GLN A 269 3.60 8.26 12.48
CA GLN A 269 3.78 6.94 13.10
C GLN A 269 4.92 6.16 12.42
N MET A 270 4.99 6.22 11.10
CA MET A 270 6.05 5.60 10.33
C MET A 270 7.40 6.28 10.55
N ASP A 271 7.43 7.61 10.63
CA ASP A 271 8.65 8.38 10.91
C ASP A 271 9.32 7.93 12.21
N ARG A 272 8.52 7.70 13.27
CA ARG A 272 9.06 7.19 14.53
C ARG A 272 9.71 5.82 14.38
N ALA A 273 9.14 4.96 13.55
CA ALA A 273 9.66 3.61 13.32
C ALA A 273 10.86 3.58 12.36
N LEU A 274 10.98 4.55 11.44
CA LEU A 274 12.18 4.73 10.60
C LEU A 274 13.37 5.28 11.41
N GLY A 275 13.09 5.92 12.54
CA GLY A 275 14.11 6.55 13.37
C GLY A 275 14.60 7.91 12.85
N ALA A 276 15.69 8.41 13.44
CA ALA A 276 16.25 9.70 13.06
C ALA A 276 16.74 9.67 11.61
N PRO A 277 16.39 10.70 10.80
CA PRO A 277 16.92 10.83 9.44
C PRO A 277 18.43 11.11 9.48
N ALA A 278 19.15 10.66 8.46
CA ALA A 278 20.57 10.95 8.28
C ALA A 278 20.82 12.43 7.94
N SER A 279 19.84 13.10 7.36
CA SER A 279 19.77 14.55 7.17
C SER A 279 18.34 15.05 7.32
N THR A 280 18.17 16.25 7.84
CA THR A 280 16.86 16.91 7.98
C THR A 280 16.57 17.87 6.82
N GLU A 281 17.61 18.47 6.20
CA GLU A 281 17.50 19.38 5.07
C GLU A 281 18.62 19.14 4.04
N PRO A 282 18.33 18.44 2.93
CA PRO A 282 17.09 17.71 2.63
C PRO A 282 16.90 16.50 3.54
N ARG A 283 15.62 16.14 3.83
CA ARG A 283 15.30 15.02 4.68
C ARG A 283 15.46 13.69 3.95
N TYR A 284 16.33 12.80 4.48
CA TYR A 284 16.53 11.46 3.97
C TYR A 284 17.07 10.49 5.04
N TRP A 285 16.93 9.18 4.79
CA TRP A 285 17.42 8.11 5.66
C TRP A 285 18.44 7.25 4.91
N ILE A 286 19.53 6.93 5.57
CA ILE A 286 20.54 6.00 5.03
C ILE A 286 20.93 5.04 6.15
N HIS A 287 20.86 3.74 5.87
CA HIS A 287 21.33 2.75 6.83
C HIS A 287 22.86 2.87 7.00
N GLU A 288 23.33 2.69 8.23
CA GLU A 288 24.73 2.89 8.59
C GLU A 288 25.69 2.01 7.76
N SER A 289 25.32 0.75 7.46
CA SER A 289 26.13 -0.14 6.63
C SER A 289 26.38 0.42 5.22
N SER A 290 25.37 1.08 4.63
CA SER A 290 25.51 1.72 3.31
C SER A 290 26.31 3.01 3.38
N LEU A 291 26.10 3.81 4.44
CA LEU A 291 26.86 5.06 4.62
C LEU A 291 28.38 4.82 4.75
N ARG A 292 28.75 3.67 5.37
CA ARG A 292 30.14 3.24 5.56
C ARG A 292 30.66 2.33 4.45
N SER A 293 29.82 1.90 3.51
CA SER A 293 30.24 1.06 2.39
C SER A 293 31.32 1.77 1.58
N LYS A 294 32.39 1.05 1.29
CA LYS A 294 33.53 1.54 0.50
C LYS A 294 33.38 1.09 -0.94
N ASP A 295 33.49 2.02 -1.84
CA ASP A 295 33.65 1.74 -3.25
C ASP A 295 34.90 0.86 -3.46
N HIS A 296 34.76 -0.27 -4.13
CA HIS A 296 35.83 -1.24 -4.30
C HIS A 296 36.97 -0.77 -5.26
N ILE A 297 36.70 0.26 -6.07
CA ILE A 297 37.67 0.85 -7.00
C ILE A 297 38.43 2.02 -6.34
N THR A 298 37.65 2.97 -5.77
CA THR A 298 38.23 4.22 -5.26
C THR A 298 38.55 4.17 -3.77
N GLY A 299 37.97 3.21 -3.03
CA GLY A 299 38.09 3.11 -1.58
C GLY A 299 37.30 4.18 -0.81
N THR A 300 36.59 5.08 -1.50
CA THR A 300 35.81 6.16 -0.89
C THR A 300 34.49 5.62 -0.33
N THR A 301 34.05 6.15 0.81
CA THR A 301 32.75 5.77 1.40
C THR A 301 31.62 6.57 0.77
N LEU A 302 30.37 6.07 0.90
CA LEU A 302 29.20 6.83 0.49
C LEU A 302 29.11 8.18 1.23
N ALA A 303 29.46 8.21 2.52
CA ALA A 303 29.51 9.46 3.29
C ALA A 303 30.45 10.49 2.67
N GLN A 304 31.65 10.06 2.24
CA GLN A 304 32.61 10.91 1.55
C GLN A 304 32.07 11.39 0.19
N LYS A 305 31.50 10.48 -0.62
CA LYS A 305 30.91 10.83 -1.92
C LYS A 305 29.78 11.88 -1.80
N ILE A 306 28.95 11.79 -0.74
CA ILE A 306 27.92 12.79 -0.46
C ILE A 306 28.56 14.13 -0.07
N ALA A 307 29.55 14.12 0.83
CA ALA A 307 30.23 15.33 1.29
C ALA A 307 30.97 16.06 0.17
N GLU A 308 31.55 15.33 -0.78
CA GLU A 308 32.23 15.85 -1.96
C GLU A 308 31.27 16.27 -3.08
N GLY A 309 29.98 15.96 -2.96
CA GLY A 309 28.96 16.24 -3.99
C GLY A 309 29.02 15.34 -5.22
N SER A 310 29.81 14.28 -5.19
CA SER A 310 29.87 13.27 -6.27
C SER A 310 28.64 12.35 -6.27
N VAL A 311 27.90 12.27 -5.15
CA VAL A 311 26.58 11.64 -5.03
C VAL A 311 25.60 12.67 -4.43
N VAL A 312 24.44 12.82 -5.04
CA VAL A 312 23.44 13.80 -4.60
C VAL A 312 22.19 13.06 -4.09
N ILE A 313 21.89 13.24 -2.81
CA ILE A 313 20.70 12.69 -2.17
C ILE A 313 19.74 13.84 -1.91
N GLY A 314 18.60 13.82 -2.60
CA GLY A 314 17.52 14.80 -2.43
C GLY A 314 16.53 14.42 -1.31
N PRO A 315 15.45 15.21 -1.16
CA PRO A 315 14.43 14.95 -0.13
C PRO A 315 13.66 13.65 -0.41
N GLY A 316 13.16 13.03 0.67
CA GLY A 316 12.29 11.86 0.58
C GLY A 316 13.00 10.61 0.07
N VAL A 317 14.31 10.45 0.37
CA VAL A 317 15.07 9.26 0.00
C VAL A 317 15.27 8.37 1.23
N ARG A 318 15.03 7.06 1.08
CA ARG A 318 15.46 6.03 2.02
C ARG A 318 16.43 5.08 1.33
N ILE A 319 17.58 4.84 1.93
CA ILE A 319 18.60 3.89 1.45
C ILE A 319 18.72 2.76 2.48
N GLY A 320 18.48 1.54 2.04
CA GLY A 320 18.56 0.31 2.83
C GLY A 320 19.98 -0.08 3.21
N ARG A 321 20.15 -1.35 3.56
CA ARG A 321 21.45 -1.92 4.01
C ARG A 321 22.32 -2.34 2.83
N HIS A 322 23.63 -2.22 3.00
CA HIS A 322 24.62 -2.74 2.04
C HIS A 322 24.38 -2.27 0.60
N VAL A 323 23.95 -1.03 0.43
CA VAL A 323 23.76 -0.40 -0.89
C VAL A 323 25.09 0.17 -1.36
N GLU A 324 25.44 -0.09 -2.61
CA GLU A 324 26.59 0.49 -3.28
C GLU A 324 26.14 1.59 -4.25
N ILE A 325 26.83 2.75 -4.22
CA ILE A 325 26.44 3.92 -5.04
C ILE A 325 27.67 4.48 -5.74
N GLY A 326 27.65 4.45 -7.08
CA GLY A 326 28.67 5.00 -7.96
C GLY A 326 28.68 6.54 -7.97
N ALA A 327 29.73 7.11 -8.52
CA ALA A 327 29.85 8.56 -8.69
C ALA A 327 28.78 9.11 -9.66
N GLY A 328 28.36 10.35 -9.49
CA GLY A 328 27.37 11.02 -10.35
C GLY A 328 25.93 10.58 -10.14
N VAL A 329 25.67 9.64 -9.23
CA VAL A 329 24.30 9.17 -8.92
C VAL A 329 23.50 10.30 -8.25
N ARG A 330 22.24 10.41 -8.67
CA ARG A 330 21.26 11.36 -8.11
C ARG A 330 19.98 10.64 -7.72
N LEU A 331 19.56 10.80 -6.47
CA LEU A 331 18.35 10.19 -5.91
C LEU A 331 17.41 11.28 -5.36
N ARG A 332 16.11 11.15 -5.61
CA ARG A 332 15.08 12.04 -5.05
C ARG A 332 13.75 11.29 -4.90
N GLY A 333 13.08 11.43 -3.76
CA GLY A 333 11.76 10.79 -3.53
C GLY A 333 11.77 9.28 -3.74
N THR A 334 12.88 8.61 -3.41
CA THR A 334 13.15 7.23 -3.82
C THR A 334 13.34 6.32 -2.62
N ASP A 335 12.67 5.17 -2.63
CA ASP A 335 12.90 4.07 -1.69
C ASP A 335 13.89 3.08 -2.30
N VAL A 336 15.07 2.96 -1.71
CA VAL A 336 16.13 2.02 -2.15
C VAL A 336 16.21 0.86 -1.17
N GLY A 337 15.97 -0.36 -1.66
CA GLY A 337 16.01 -1.61 -0.91
C GLY A 337 17.42 -2.00 -0.43
N ASP A 338 17.49 -3.13 0.25
CA ASP A 338 18.76 -3.67 0.75
C ASP A 338 19.59 -4.28 -0.40
N GLY A 339 20.91 -4.10 -0.37
CA GLY A 339 21.85 -4.69 -1.34
C GLY A 339 21.70 -4.19 -2.78
N VAL A 340 21.09 -3.03 -2.99
CA VAL A 340 20.97 -2.40 -4.31
C VAL A 340 22.34 -1.88 -4.76
N ASP A 341 22.65 -2.06 -6.05
CA ASP A 341 23.84 -1.53 -6.68
C ASP A 341 23.45 -0.47 -7.73
N LEU A 342 23.87 0.78 -7.50
CA LEU A 342 23.62 1.94 -8.35
C LEU A 342 24.93 2.35 -9.03
N HIS A 343 25.04 2.12 -10.33
CA HIS A 343 26.24 2.44 -11.07
C HIS A 343 26.35 3.94 -11.41
N GLU A 344 27.52 4.32 -11.89
CA GLU A 344 27.88 5.70 -12.21
C GLU A 344 26.79 6.44 -13.01
N GLY A 345 26.49 7.67 -12.60
CA GLY A 345 25.60 8.58 -13.31
C GLY A 345 24.13 8.18 -13.36
N ALA A 346 23.71 7.11 -12.66
CA ALA A 346 22.31 6.74 -12.61
C ALA A 346 21.47 7.83 -11.91
N GLN A 347 20.26 8.07 -12.43
CA GLN A 347 19.30 9.06 -11.91
C GLN A 347 17.99 8.37 -11.59
N VAL A 348 17.53 8.50 -10.34
CA VAL A 348 16.31 7.85 -9.86
C VAL A 348 15.46 8.87 -9.09
N GLU A 349 14.22 9.06 -9.54
CA GLU A 349 13.27 9.99 -8.93
C GLU A 349 11.89 9.35 -8.77
N GLY A 350 11.20 9.63 -7.64
CA GLY A 350 9.82 9.21 -7.40
C GLY A 350 9.59 7.69 -7.47
N SER A 351 10.62 6.89 -7.22
CA SER A 351 10.66 5.49 -7.61
C SER A 351 10.98 4.57 -6.43
N VAL A 352 10.75 3.28 -6.63
CA VAL A 352 11.13 2.22 -5.69
C VAL A 352 12.08 1.25 -6.37
N LEU A 353 13.20 0.98 -5.73
CA LEU A 353 14.17 -0.03 -6.12
C LEU A 353 14.14 -1.16 -5.09
N GLY A 354 13.73 -2.35 -5.52
CA GLY A 354 13.65 -3.54 -4.67
C GLY A 354 15.02 -4.12 -4.31
N ASP A 355 15.04 -4.96 -3.30
CA ASP A 355 16.26 -5.55 -2.76
C ASP A 355 17.10 -6.23 -3.83
N SER A 356 18.43 -6.05 -3.77
CA SER A 356 19.41 -6.61 -4.70
C SER A 356 19.18 -6.26 -6.18
N ALA A 357 18.48 -5.16 -6.46
CA ALA A 357 18.40 -4.64 -7.82
C ALA A 357 19.75 -4.02 -8.25
N VAL A 358 20.11 -4.22 -9.51
CA VAL A 358 21.30 -3.63 -10.12
C VAL A 358 20.89 -2.61 -11.17
N ILE A 359 21.24 -1.36 -10.95
CA ILE A 359 20.91 -0.24 -11.83
C ILE A 359 22.18 0.20 -12.56
N GLY A 360 22.28 -0.11 -13.83
CA GLY A 360 23.44 0.16 -14.67
C GLY A 360 23.70 1.66 -14.87
N ALA A 361 24.88 1.94 -15.37
CA ALA A 361 25.38 3.31 -15.51
C ALA A 361 24.46 4.18 -16.40
N TYR A 362 24.26 5.43 -15.98
CA TYR A 362 23.45 6.43 -16.69
C TYR A 362 21.98 6.04 -16.93
N ALA A 363 21.45 5.03 -16.22
CA ALA A 363 20.03 4.71 -16.26
C ALA A 363 19.19 5.88 -15.73
N HIS A 364 18.04 6.14 -16.36
CA HIS A 364 17.06 7.12 -15.90
C HIS A 364 15.77 6.40 -15.48
N ILE A 365 15.42 6.52 -14.22
CA ILE A 365 14.22 5.87 -13.66
C ILE A 365 13.40 6.95 -12.94
N SER A 366 12.19 7.22 -13.44
CA SER A 366 11.28 8.17 -12.82
C SER A 366 9.90 7.57 -12.65
N ASP A 367 9.24 7.90 -11.52
CA ASP A 367 7.89 7.46 -11.18
C ASP A 367 7.64 5.98 -11.51
N SER A 368 8.56 5.11 -11.09
CA SER A 368 8.60 3.72 -11.52
C SER A 368 8.89 2.75 -10.37
N TYR A 369 8.44 1.51 -10.52
CA TYR A 369 8.76 0.40 -9.64
C TYR A 369 9.75 -0.56 -10.29
N VAL A 370 10.84 -0.83 -9.63
CA VAL A 370 11.83 -1.84 -10.01
C VAL A 370 11.86 -2.89 -8.90
N GLY A 371 11.42 -4.11 -9.20
CA GLY A 371 11.32 -5.20 -8.24
C GLY A 371 12.66 -5.75 -7.77
N PRO A 372 12.65 -6.61 -6.73
CA PRO A 372 13.85 -7.28 -6.25
C PRO A 372 14.59 -8.04 -7.34
N MET A 373 15.94 -8.06 -7.26
CA MET A 373 16.85 -8.78 -8.17
C MET A 373 16.71 -8.38 -9.66
N VAL A 374 16.07 -7.27 -9.97
CA VAL A 374 16.02 -6.75 -11.34
C VAL A 374 17.40 -6.29 -11.77
N GLN A 375 17.79 -6.58 -13.02
CA GLN A 375 19.03 -6.12 -13.62
C GLN A 375 18.72 -5.13 -14.75
N VAL A 376 19.00 -3.86 -14.53
CA VAL A 376 18.94 -2.81 -15.53
C VAL A 376 20.34 -2.65 -16.13
N ARG A 377 20.58 -3.28 -17.28
CA ARG A 377 21.88 -3.20 -17.99
C ARG A 377 21.87 -1.94 -18.84
N SER A 378 22.43 -0.87 -18.31
CA SER A 378 22.45 0.45 -18.93
C SER A 378 23.89 0.95 -19.09
N ASP A 379 24.14 1.77 -20.09
CA ASP A 379 25.42 2.42 -20.36
C ASP A 379 25.22 3.87 -20.89
N ALA A 380 26.31 4.63 -20.97
CA ALA A 380 26.27 6.03 -21.39
C ALA A 380 25.81 6.26 -22.82
N ARG A 381 25.98 5.28 -23.73
CA ARG A 381 25.62 5.41 -25.16
C ARG A 381 24.14 5.13 -25.39
N THR A 382 23.64 4.12 -24.70
CA THR A 382 22.26 3.63 -24.84
C THR A 382 21.61 3.45 -23.48
N PRO A 383 21.37 4.56 -22.74
CA PRO A 383 20.80 4.47 -21.40
C PRO A 383 19.40 3.88 -21.39
N VAL A 384 19.12 3.06 -20.39
CA VAL A 384 17.77 2.57 -20.11
C VAL A 384 16.93 3.70 -19.52
N ARG A 385 15.69 3.81 -19.95
CA ARG A 385 14.69 4.77 -19.41
C ARG A 385 13.44 4.07 -18.96
N LEU A 386 13.04 4.28 -17.73
CA LEU A 386 11.77 3.84 -17.14
C LEU A 386 11.04 5.08 -16.62
N GLU A 387 9.81 5.28 -17.08
CA GLU A 387 9.06 6.51 -16.80
C GLU A 387 7.57 6.22 -16.63
N ALA A 388 6.84 7.19 -16.09
CA ALA A 388 5.39 7.29 -16.13
C ALA A 388 4.65 6.05 -15.61
N LEU A 389 4.99 5.59 -14.42
CA LEU A 389 4.41 4.42 -13.76
C LEU A 389 4.79 3.08 -14.41
N SER A 390 5.96 3.00 -15.00
CA SER A 390 6.50 1.71 -15.43
C SER A 390 6.78 0.82 -14.22
N ALA A 391 6.51 -0.48 -14.35
CA ALA A 391 6.71 -1.43 -13.27
C ALA A 391 7.41 -2.68 -13.76
N VAL A 392 8.57 -2.98 -13.20
CA VAL A 392 9.41 -4.11 -13.57
C VAL A 392 9.39 -5.14 -12.45
N GLY A 393 8.88 -6.32 -12.74
CA GLY A 393 8.72 -7.42 -11.78
C GLY A 393 10.05 -8.10 -11.42
N ASP A 394 10.01 -8.85 -10.32
CA ASP A 394 11.16 -9.49 -9.68
C ASP A 394 12.05 -10.27 -10.66
N GLY A 395 13.36 -10.05 -10.59
CA GLY A 395 14.37 -10.78 -11.37
C GLY A 395 14.31 -10.57 -12.89
N ALA A 396 13.53 -9.59 -13.37
CA ALA A 396 13.56 -9.24 -14.79
C ALA A 396 14.88 -8.58 -15.21
N GLN A 397 15.23 -8.66 -16.48
CA GLN A 397 16.45 -8.08 -17.04
C GLN A 397 16.09 -7.12 -18.17
N LEU A 398 16.53 -5.88 -18.06
CA LEU A 398 16.38 -4.87 -19.10
C LEU A 398 17.75 -4.58 -19.72
N TRP A 399 17.80 -4.52 -21.04
CA TRP A 399 19.05 -4.30 -21.77
C TRP A 399 19.19 -2.84 -22.20
N SER A 400 20.42 -2.42 -22.39
CA SER A 400 20.77 -1.09 -22.88
C SER A 400 19.93 -0.67 -24.07
N GLY A 401 19.43 0.57 -24.06
CA GLY A 401 18.56 1.11 -25.08
C GLY A 401 17.06 0.87 -24.84
N THR A 402 16.68 0.07 -23.85
CA THR A 402 15.27 -0.12 -23.46
C THR A 402 14.65 1.19 -22.98
N ARG A 403 13.48 1.54 -23.50
CA ARG A 403 12.68 2.71 -23.09
C ARG A 403 11.24 2.30 -22.88
N LEU A 404 10.78 2.39 -21.64
CA LEU A 404 9.43 2.01 -21.23
C LEU A 404 8.74 3.20 -20.52
N SER A 405 7.53 3.52 -20.95
CA SER A 405 6.70 4.56 -20.35
C SER A 405 5.32 3.99 -20.04
N GLY A 406 5.00 3.83 -18.74
CA GLY A 406 3.74 3.24 -18.29
C GLY A 406 3.55 1.77 -18.68
N VAL A 407 4.62 0.99 -18.73
CA VAL A 407 4.62 -0.41 -19.13
C VAL A 407 4.89 -1.31 -17.93
N SER A 408 4.14 -2.40 -17.81
CA SER A 408 4.38 -3.44 -16.80
C SER A 408 5.13 -4.62 -17.38
N VAL A 409 6.30 -4.93 -16.83
CA VAL A 409 7.12 -6.09 -17.19
C VAL A 409 6.95 -7.14 -16.10
N TYR A 410 6.53 -8.35 -16.45
CA TYR A 410 6.33 -9.42 -15.48
C TYR A 410 7.66 -10.03 -15.00
N PRO A 411 7.67 -10.75 -13.87
CA PRO A 411 8.89 -11.28 -13.27
C PRO A 411 9.69 -12.18 -14.22
N ARG A 412 11.04 -12.12 -14.08
CA ARG A 412 12.01 -12.98 -14.77
C ARG A 412 12.07 -12.84 -16.30
N LEU A 413 11.37 -11.88 -16.89
CA LEU A 413 11.47 -11.61 -18.31
C LEU A 413 12.79 -10.96 -18.67
N ARG A 414 13.27 -11.25 -19.88
CA ARG A 414 14.42 -10.61 -20.50
C ARG A 414 13.94 -9.67 -21.60
N VAL A 415 14.09 -8.38 -21.37
CA VAL A 415 13.63 -7.34 -22.30
C VAL A 415 14.86 -6.79 -23.03
N PRO A 416 15.04 -7.11 -24.32
CA PRO A 416 16.12 -6.54 -25.14
C PRO A 416 15.88 -5.04 -25.35
N ALA A 417 16.74 -4.38 -26.13
CA ALA A 417 16.54 -2.98 -26.46
C ALA A 417 15.24 -2.76 -27.22
N VAL A 418 14.21 -2.27 -26.52
CA VAL A 418 12.89 -1.97 -27.07
C VAL A 418 12.51 -0.52 -26.82
N SER A 419 11.73 0.04 -27.76
CA SER A 419 11.17 1.38 -27.62
C SER A 419 9.81 1.45 -28.32
N GLY A 420 9.00 2.45 -27.98
CA GLY A 420 7.69 2.64 -28.62
C GLY A 420 6.60 1.66 -28.11
N VAL A 421 6.85 0.93 -27.03
CA VAL A 421 5.82 0.10 -26.39
C VAL A 421 4.72 1.01 -25.84
N PRO A 422 3.45 0.81 -26.22
CA PRO A 422 2.36 1.68 -25.78
C PRO A 422 2.18 1.68 -24.26
N THR A 423 1.85 2.84 -23.70
CA THR A 423 1.47 2.99 -22.30
C THR A 423 0.30 2.07 -21.94
N GLY A 424 0.36 1.41 -20.79
CA GLY A 424 -0.64 0.45 -20.32
C GLY A 424 -0.39 -0.99 -20.80
N THR A 425 0.62 -1.22 -21.64
CA THR A 425 0.99 -2.57 -22.08
C THR A 425 1.51 -3.39 -20.89
N GLN A 426 1.10 -4.66 -20.84
CA GLN A 426 1.65 -5.66 -19.92
C GLN A 426 2.46 -6.68 -20.73
N LEU A 427 3.76 -6.72 -20.50
CA LEU A 427 4.67 -7.72 -21.04
C LEU A 427 4.68 -8.91 -20.07
N THR A 428 3.91 -9.94 -20.38
CA THR A 428 3.66 -11.09 -19.50
C THR A 428 4.47 -12.32 -19.88
N SER A 429 4.95 -12.36 -21.14
CA SER A 429 5.72 -13.45 -21.74
C SER A 429 6.80 -12.93 -22.70
N SER A 430 7.68 -13.79 -23.15
CA SER A 430 8.67 -13.47 -24.18
C SER A 430 8.00 -13.13 -25.52
N ASP A 431 6.88 -13.73 -25.81
CA ASP A 431 6.14 -13.49 -27.07
C ASP A 431 5.58 -12.07 -27.13
N ASP A 432 5.14 -11.51 -25.98
CA ASP A 432 4.71 -10.11 -25.89
C ASP A 432 5.84 -9.12 -26.22
N ILE A 433 7.09 -9.52 -25.98
CA ILE A 433 8.27 -8.68 -26.20
C ILE A 433 8.69 -8.69 -27.66
N LEU A 434 8.61 -9.84 -28.33
CA LEU A 434 9.12 -10.05 -29.70
C LEU A 434 8.52 -9.07 -30.73
N GLN A 435 7.30 -8.59 -30.50
CA GLN A 435 6.66 -7.64 -31.39
C GLN A 435 7.27 -6.22 -31.37
N TRP A 436 8.16 -5.95 -30.39
CA TRP A 436 8.76 -4.63 -30.18
C TRP A 436 10.28 -4.60 -30.39
N VAL A 437 10.87 -5.72 -30.78
CA VAL A 437 12.33 -5.89 -31.03
C VAL A 437 12.71 -5.53 -32.44
#